data_57395ab0ac3d1e38aeb303e10f320817
#
_entry.id   57395ab0ac3d1e38aeb303e10f320817
#
_cell.length_a   1.000
_cell.length_b   1.000
_cell.length_c   1.000
_cell.angle_alpha   90.00
_cell.angle_beta   90.00
_cell.angle_gamma   90.00
#
_symmetry.space_group_name_H-M   'P 1'
#
loop_
_entity.id
_entity.type
_entity.pdbx_description
1 polymer ?
#
loop_
_entity_poly.entity_id
_entity_poly.type
_entity_poly.pdbx_seq_one_letter_code
_entity_poly.pdbx_strand_id
1 'polypeptide(L)'
;MPTDSFDTINYNVDGHTATITLNRPEALNALSPHMITELRGAYDEAENDDNVWLLVVTGTGRAFCTGADVKAIPADGRVIYERPYLSTYDQWEAPQEGTPPFRTMAKPVLTAVNGLCCGAGMDWVTTTDIVIASEQATFFDPHVSIGLVAGRELVRLSRVLPRSIALRMALMGKHERMSAQRAYELGLISEIVEHDRLLDRAHEIADIVNSNAPLAVRGTRLAILKGLNVPLHEAEILAETFRERVLRTEDAQEGPKAFIEKRKPNWQCR
;
A
#
# COMPACT_ATOMS: atom_id res chain seq x y z
N MET A 1 -5.44 -22.95 -0.60
CA MET A 1 -5.43 -23.51 -1.97
C MET A 1 -4.95 -22.37 -2.85
N PRO A 2 -3.95 -22.58 -3.75
CA PRO A 2 -3.61 -21.53 -4.70
C PRO A 2 -4.87 -21.20 -5.48
N THR A 3 -5.23 -19.94 -5.53
CA THR A 3 -6.39 -19.45 -6.30
C THR A 3 -6.06 -19.60 -7.78
N ASP A 4 -6.62 -20.61 -8.42
CA ASP A 4 -6.56 -20.80 -9.88
C ASP A 4 -7.18 -19.57 -10.56
N SER A 5 -6.38 -18.63 -10.99
CA SER A 5 -6.65 -17.40 -11.75
C SER A 5 -7.63 -16.39 -11.12
N PHE A 6 -7.11 -15.20 -10.84
CA PHE A 6 -7.93 -14.01 -10.61
C PHE A 6 -8.41 -13.43 -11.94
N ASP A 7 -9.60 -12.84 -11.97
CA ASP A 7 -10.21 -12.28 -13.19
C ASP A 7 -9.88 -10.79 -13.38
N THR A 8 -9.78 -10.05 -12.26
CA THR A 8 -9.67 -8.57 -12.26
C THR A 8 -8.31 -8.06 -11.80
N ILE A 9 -7.45 -8.96 -11.35
CA ILE A 9 -6.06 -8.68 -10.99
C ILE A 9 -5.16 -9.77 -11.58
N ASN A 10 -3.88 -9.44 -11.78
CA ASN A 10 -2.85 -10.45 -11.99
C ASN A 10 -2.02 -10.56 -10.71
N TYR A 11 -1.76 -11.79 -10.28
CA TYR A 11 -0.88 -12.08 -9.15
C TYR A 11 0.27 -12.97 -9.62
N ASN A 12 1.48 -12.56 -9.30
CA ASN A 12 2.69 -13.31 -9.66
C ASN A 12 3.70 -13.23 -8.52
N VAL A 13 4.44 -14.30 -8.30
CA VAL A 13 5.56 -14.34 -7.36
C VAL A 13 6.83 -14.65 -8.15
N ASP A 14 7.83 -13.79 -8.00
CA ASP A 14 9.18 -13.98 -8.53
C ASP A 14 10.21 -13.80 -7.41
N GLY A 15 10.98 -14.85 -7.13
CA GLY A 15 11.87 -14.88 -5.98
C GLY A 15 11.10 -14.62 -4.68
N HIS A 16 11.44 -13.54 -3.98
CA HIS A 16 10.79 -13.12 -2.73
C HIS A 16 9.81 -11.96 -2.90
N THR A 17 9.47 -11.61 -4.13
CA THR A 17 8.57 -10.50 -4.46
C THR A 17 7.26 -11.03 -5.02
N ALA A 18 6.14 -10.75 -4.34
CA ALA A 18 4.82 -10.87 -4.94
C ALA A 18 4.45 -9.58 -5.66
N THR A 19 3.79 -9.68 -6.81
CA THR A 19 3.30 -8.53 -7.58
C THR A 19 1.80 -8.68 -7.83
N ILE A 20 1.03 -7.69 -7.38
CA ILE A 20 -0.39 -7.53 -7.73
C ILE A 20 -0.49 -6.43 -8.78
N THR A 21 -1.07 -6.77 -9.92
CA THR A 21 -1.38 -5.80 -10.97
C THR A 21 -2.89 -5.68 -11.12
N LEU A 22 -3.45 -4.50 -10.81
CA LEU A 22 -4.85 -4.21 -11.05
C LEU A 22 -5.13 -4.30 -12.55
N ASN A 23 -6.10 -5.11 -12.98
CA ASN A 23 -6.26 -5.48 -14.37
C ASN A 23 -7.71 -5.33 -14.88
N ARG A 24 -8.25 -4.11 -14.72
CA ARG A 24 -9.50 -3.65 -15.34
C ARG A 24 -9.27 -2.32 -16.08
N PRO A 25 -8.37 -2.27 -17.07
CA PRO A 25 -7.97 -1.01 -17.72
C PRO A 25 -9.15 -0.29 -18.40
N GLU A 26 -10.15 -1.00 -18.90
CA GLU A 26 -11.38 -0.48 -19.49
C GLU A 26 -12.25 0.27 -18.48
N ALA A 27 -12.16 -0.10 -17.20
CA ALA A 27 -12.81 0.57 -16.07
C ALA A 27 -11.85 1.46 -15.27
N LEU A 28 -10.65 1.77 -15.81
CA LEU A 28 -9.61 2.55 -15.15
C LEU A 28 -9.23 1.96 -13.77
N ASN A 29 -9.25 0.65 -13.66
CA ASN A 29 -8.97 -0.11 -12.44
C ASN A 29 -9.85 0.32 -11.24
N ALA A 30 -11.10 0.72 -11.50
CA ALA A 30 -12.07 1.00 -10.47
C ALA A 30 -12.39 -0.27 -9.66
N LEU A 31 -12.49 -0.11 -8.34
CA LEU A 31 -12.69 -1.20 -7.39
C LEU A 31 -14.14 -1.70 -7.41
N SER A 32 -14.39 -2.78 -8.14
CA SER A 32 -15.65 -3.52 -8.04
C SER A 32 -15.66 -4.41 -6.77
N PRO A 33 -16.85 -4.85 -6.28
CA PRO A 33 -16.92 -5.81 -5.18
C PRO A 33 -16.12 -7.09 -5.46
N HIS A 34 -16.13 -7.57 -6.71
CA HIS A 34 -15.37 -8.73 -7.13
C HIS A 34 -13.85 -8.49 -7.01
N MET A 35 -13.35 -7.38 -7.56
CA MET A 35 -11.93 -7.02 -7.44
C MET A 35 -11.48 -6.86 -5.99
N ILE A 36 -12.33 -6.30 -5.12
CA ILE A 36 -12.03 -6.19 -3.69
C ILE A 36 -11.89 -7.57 -3.04
N THR A 37 -12.72 -8.54 -3.42
CA THR A 37 -12.63 -9.91 -2.93
C THR A 37 -11.34 -10.58 -3.40
N GLU A 38 -10.99 -10.43 -4.68
CA GLU A 38 -9.74 -10.97 -5.23
C GLU A 38 -8.50 -10.33 -4.60
N LEU A 39 -8.51 -9.00 -4.42
CA LEU A 39 -7.44 -8.30 -3.72
C LEU A 39 -7.23 -8.86 -2.31
N ARG A 40 -8.30 -9.10 -1.54
CA ARG A 40 -8.16 -9.72 -0.21
C ARG A 40 -7.48 -11.08 -0.31
N GLY A 41 -7.93 -11.93 -1.23
CA GLY A 41 -7.32 -13.25 -1.45
C GLY A 41 -5.83 -13.14 -1.78
N ALA A 42 -5.45 -12.27 -2.71
CA ALA A 42 -4.06 -12.06 -3.11
C ALA A 42 -3.17 -11.51 -1.97
N TYR A 43 -3.72 -10.58 -1.16
CA TYR A 43 -3.00 -10.08 0.01
C TYR A 43 -2.84 -11.16 1.08
N ASP A 44 -3.87 -11.97 1.33
CA ASP A 44 -3.81 -13.08 2.28
C ASP A 44 -2.80 -14.14 1.81
N GLU A 45 -2.77 -14.45 0.50
CA GLU A 45 -1.80 -15.35 -0.09
C GLU A 45 -0.38 -14.83 0.08
N ALA A 46 -0.13 -13.56 -0.29
CA ALA A 46 1.17 -12.93 -0.12
C ALA A 46 1.62 -12.87 1.35
N GLU A 47 0.71 -12.61 2.30
CA GLU A 47 1.03 -12.54 3.73
C GLU A 47 1.38 -13.91 4.31
N ASN A 48 0.70 -14.98 3.86
CA ASN A 48 0.86 -16.34 4.39
C ASN A 48 1.93 -17.16 3.66
N ASP A 49 2.46 -16.69 2.54
CA ASP A 49 3.58 -17.37 1.85
C ASP A 49 4.92 -16.95 2.46
N ASP A 50 5.57 -17.86 3.17
CA ASP A 50 6.87 -17.61 3.82
C ASP A 50 7.99 -17.24 2.83
N ASN A 51 7.84 -17.57 1.54
CA ASN A 51 8.80 -17.20 0.51
C ASN A 51 8.63 -15.74 0.05
N VAL A 52 7.46 -15.14 0.24
CA VAL A 52 7.22 -13.74 -0.09
C VAL A 52 7.68 -12.84 1.06
N TRP A 53 8.57 -11.89 0.76
CA TRP A 53 9.10 -10.94 1.73
C TRP A 53 8.63 -9.50 1.47
N LEU A 54 8.25 -9.18 0.23
CA LEU A 54 7.75 -7.87 -0.16
C LEU A 54 6.62 -8.02 -1.20
N LEU A 55 5.64 -7.11 -1.16
CA LEU A 55 4.57 -7.00 -2.13
C LEU A 55 4.73 -5.72 -2.96
N VAL A 56 4.67 -5.85 -4.29
CA VAL A 56 4.53 -4.75 -5.24
C VAL A 56 3.08 -4.64 -5.69
N VAL A 57 2.54 -3.42 -5.77
CA VAL A 57 1.21 -3.15 -6.32
C VAL A 57 1.29 -2.13 -7.43
N THR A 58 0.73 -2.44 -8.59
CA THR A 58 0.64 -1.54 -9.76
C THR A 58 -0.68 -1.71 -10.49
N GLY A 59 -0.88 -1.00 -11.60
CA GLY A 59 -2.07 -1.13 -12.44
C GLY A 59 -1.75 -1.26 -13.91
N THR A 60 -2.68 -1.82 -14.70
CA THR A 60 -2.60 -1.85 -16.16
C THR A 60 -3.22 -0.61 -16.79
N GLY A 61 -2.74 -0.24 -17.98
CA GLY A 61 -3.29 0.84 -18.79
C GLY A 61 -3.01 2.23 -18.21
N ARG A 62 -3.87 3.19 -18.49
CA ARG A 62 -3.66 4.63 -18.21
C ARG A 62 -3.97 5.07 -16.78
N ALA A 63 -4.47 4.19 -15.94
CA ALA A 63 -4.80 4.49 -14.55
C ALA A 63 -4.17 3.46 -13.63
N PHE A 64 -3.74 3.92 -12.47
CA PHE A 64 -3.44 3.03 -11.36
C PHE A 64 -4.76 2.52 -10.76
N CYS A 65 -5.55 3.41 -10.17
CA CYS A 65 -6.87 3.09 -9.61
C CYS A 65 -7.71 4.36 -9.47
N THR A 66 -8.97 4.32 -9.90
CA THR A 66 -9.89 5.47 -9.83
C THR A 66 -10.91 5.40 -8.70
N GLY A 67 -10.65 4.56 -7.68
CA GLY A 67 -11.51 4.43 -6.52
C GLY A 67 -12.66 3.46 -6.73
N ALA A 68 -13.75 3.61 -6.00
CA ALA A 68 -14.89 2.71 -6.09
C ALA A 68 -15.54 2.73 -7.49
N ASP A 69 -15.95 1.57 -7.97
CA ASP A 69 -16.68 1.44 -9.24
C ASP A 69 -18.12 1.94 -9.06
N VAL A 70 -18.34 3.22 -9.42
CA VAL A 70 -19.65 3.88 -9.28
C VAL A 70 -20.74 3.24 -10.17
N LYS A 71 -20.37 2.47 -11.20
CA LYS A 71 -21.32 1.72 -12.03
C LYS A 71 -21.86 0.47 -11.30
N ALA A 72 -21.15 0.01 -10.29
CA ALA A 72 -21.61 -1.08 -9.42
C ALA A 72 -22.57 -0.60 -8.31
N ILE A 73 -22.85 0.70 -8.24
CA ILE A 73 -23.83 1.26 -7.33
C ILE A 73 -25.24 0.88 -7.82
N PRO A 74 -26.12 0.31 -6.98
CA PRO A 74 -27.49 0.00 -7.35
C PRO A 74 -28.22 1.19 -7.94
N ALA A 75 -29.19 0.95 -8.84
CA ALA A 75 -29.93 1.98 -9.58
C ALA A 75 -30.73 2.96 -8.69
N ASP A 76 -30.98 2.62 -7.42
CA ASP A 76 -31.60 3.49 -6.42
C ASP A 76 -30.61 4.53 -5.83
N GLY A 77 -29.37 4.56 -6.31
CA GLY A 77 -28.34 5.50 -5.90
C GLY A 77 -27.82 5.32 -4.50
N ARG A 78 -28.27 4.28 -3.80
CA ARG A 78 -27.74 3.95 -2.47
C ARG A 78 -26.37 3.37 -2.66
N VAL A 79 -25.35 4.11 -2.28
CA VAL A 79 -24.02 3.55 -2.03
C VAL A 79 -24.13 2.73 -0.76
N ILE A 80 -24.69 1.52 -0.90
CA ILE A 80 -24.70 0.55 0.18
C ILE A 80 -23.28 0.03 0.27
N TYR A 81 -22.45 0.72 1.02
CA TYR A 81 -21.42 0.00 1.73
C TYR A 81 -22.19 -0.93 2.66
N GLU A 82 -22.34 -2.20 2.30
CA GLU A 82 -22.78 -3.25 3.22
C GLU A 82 -21.72 -3.42 4.31
N ARG A 83 -21.63 -2.39 5.12
CA ARG A 83 -21.06 -2.51 6.45
C ARG A 83 -22.27 -2.38 7.37
N PRO A 84 -22.53 -3.36 8.23
CA PRO A 84 -23.40 -3.09 9.35
C PRO A 84 -22.89 -1.78 9.95
N TYR A 85 -23.73 -0.75 9.93
CA TYR A 85 -23.40 0.53 10.52
C TYR A 85 -22.92 0.21 11.93
N LEU A 86 -21.75 0.66 12.30
CA LEU A 86 -21.20 0.45 13.62
C LEU A 86 -22.11 1.16 14.63
N SER A 87 -23.18 0.49 15.01
CA SER A 87 -24.22 1.05 15.88
C SER A 87 -23.89 0.90 17.36
N THR A 88 -22.80 0.18 17.68
CA THR A 88 -22.36 -0.06 19.06
C THR A 88 -20.87 0.27 19.22
N TYR A 89 -20.52 0.75 20.41
CA TYR A 89 -19.15 1.11 20.77
C TYR A 89 -18.14 -0.03 20.56
N ASP A 90 -18.58 -1.27 20.80
CA ASP A 90 -17.76 -2.47 20.65
C ASP A 90 -17.31 -2.74 19.21
N GLN A 91 -17.99 -2.17 18.22
CA GLN A 91 -17.62 -2.29 16.81
C GLN A 91 -16.52 -1.32 16.37
N TRP A 92 -16.15 -0.33 17.19
CA TRP A 92 -15.05 0.58 16.91
C TRP A 92 -13.69 -0.11 17.06
N GLU A 93 -13.61 -1.13 17.92
CA GLU A 93 -12.41 -1.93 18.16
C GLU A 93 -12.32 -3.18 17.28
N ALA A 94 -13.44 -3.58 16.65
CA ALA A 94 -13.42 -4.69 15.71
C ALA A 94 -12.44 -4.42 14.56
N PRO A 95 -11.64 -5.42 14.16
CA PRO A 95 -10.86 -5.32 12.94
C PRO A 95 -11.78 -4.85 11.82
N GLN A 96 -11.43 -3.76 11.14
CA GLN A 96 -12.31 -3.23 10.09
C GLN A 96 -12.28 -4.20 8.91
N GLU A 97 -13.11 -5.24 8.99
CA GLU A 97 -13.39 -6.11 7.85
C GLU A 97 -13.85 -5.24 6.69
N GLY A 98 -13.09 -5.21 5.62
CA GLY A 98 -13.37 -4.37 4.46
C GLY A 98 -12.48 -3.15 4.29
N THR A 99 -11.55 -2.90 5.19
CA THR A 99 -10.38 -2.09 4.88
C THR A 99 -9.51 -2.88 3.91
N PRO A 100 -8.93 -2.27 2.86
CA PRO A 100 -7.97 -2.96 2.03
C PRO A 100 -6.92 -3.65 2.90
N PRO A 101 -6.57 -4.93 2.61
CA PRO A 101 -5.77 -5.78 3.53
C PRO A 101 -4.34 -5.29 3.76
N PHE A 102 -3.83 -4.40 2.91
CA PHE A 102 -2.47 -3.86 3.02
C PHE A 102 -2.17 -3.15 4.35
N ARG A 103 -3.18 -2.79 5.16
CA ARG A 103 -2.98 -2.21 6.49
C ARG A 103 -2.54 -3.20 7.54
N THR A 104 -2.90 -4.45 7.35
CA THR A 104 -2.61 -5.52 8.31
C THR A 104 -1.37 -6.31 7.93
N MET A 105 -0.84 -6.13 6.72
CA MET A 105 0.38 -6.83 6.30
C MET A 105 1.57 -6.51 7.20
N ALA A 106 2.24 -7.57 7.67
CA ALA A 106 3.53 -7.43 8.33
C ALA A 106 4.67 -7.20 7.31
N LYS A 107 4.47 -7.65 6.07
CA LYS A 107 5.44 -7.52 4.98
C LYS A 107 5.41 -6.12 4.38
N PRO A 108 6.56 -5.59 3.93
CA PRO A 108 6.61 -4.32 3.20
C PRO A 108 5.77 -4.32 1.94
N VAL A 109 5.18 -3.17 1.62
CA VAL A 109 4.41 -2.96 0.39
C VAL A 109 4.98 -1.77 -0.36
N LEU A 110 5.31 -1.99 -1.63
CA LEU A 110 5.72 -0.96 -2.58
C LEU A 110 4.59 -0.71 -3.57
N THR A 111 4.18 0.53 -3.71
CA THR A 111 3.17 0.94 -4.70
C THR A 111 3.85 1.66 -5.87
N ALA A 112 3.65 1.14 -7.07
CA ALA A 112 4.12 1.71 -8.32
C ALA A 112 2.93 2.32 -9.11
N VAL A 113 2.76 3.64 -8.99
CA VAL A 113 1.60 4.36 -9.56
C VAL A 113 1.85 4.66 -11.02
N ASN A 114 1.28 3.85 -11.92
CA ASN A 114 1.51 3.94 -13.36
C ASN A 114 0.75 5.09 -14.05
N GLY A 115 -0.27 5.69 -13.42
CA GLY A 115 -1.10 6.70 -14.07
C GLY A 115 -2.08 7.38 -13.11
N LEU A 116 -3.31 7.57 -13.55
CA LEU A 116 -4.35 8.24 -12.77
C LEU A 116 -4.65 7.50 -11.47
N CYS A 117 -4.55 8.20 -10.33
CA CYS A 117 -4.83 7.68 -9.00
C CYS A 117 -5.79 8.62 -8.27
N CYS A 118 -6.98 8.15 -7.88
CA CYS A 118 -7.92 8.99 -7.14
C CYS A 118 -8.89 8.19 -6.26
N GLY A 119 -9.58 8.90 -5.37
CA GLY A 119 -10.54 8.31 -4.44
C GLY A 119 -9.91 7.20 -3.61
N ALA A 120 -10.54 6.02 -3.54
CA ALA A 120 -9.97 4.87 -2.81
C ALA A 120 -8.62 4.38 -3.35
N GLY A 121 -8.22 4.76 -4.59
CA GLY A 121 -6.86 4.53 -5.09
C GLY A 121 -5.79 5.23 -4.24
N MET A 122 -6.13 6.37 -3.62
CA MET A 122 -5.24 7.09 -2.72
C MET A 122 -4.92 6.32 -1.42
N ASP A 123 -5.69 5.28 -1.09
CA ASP A 123 -5.39 4.43 0.05
C ASP A 123 -4.00 3.79 -0.09
N TRP A 124 -3.65 3.29 -1.27
CA TRP A 124 -2.31 2.73 -1.50
C TRP A 124 -1.20 3.78 -1.32
N VAL A 125 -1.41 4.96 -1.87
CA VAL A 125 -0.42 6.05 -1.80
C VAL A 125 -0.19 6.56 -0.37
N THR A 126 -1.21 6.45 0.49
CA THR A 126 -1.16 6.99 1.87
C THR A 126 -0.88 5.94 2.93
N THR A 127 -0.83 4.65 2.60
CA THR A 127 -0.68 3.57 3.58
C THR A 127 0.45 2.59 3.29
N THR A 128 0.97 2.54 2.08
CA THR A 128 2.08 1.65 1.73
C THR A 128 3.42 2.29 2.11
N ASP A 129 4.47 1.47 2.14
CA ASP A 129 5.74 1.85 2.74
C ASP A 129 6.64 2.63 1.78
N ILE A 130 6.64 2.23 0.52
CA ILE A 130 7.38 2.89 -0.55
C ILE A 130 6.41 3.18 -1.68
N VAL A 131 6.37 4.43 -2.12
CA VAL A 131 5.55 4.83 -3.26
C VAL A 131 6.43 5.48 -4.30
N ILE A 132 6.44 4.89 -5.48
CA ILE A 132 7.05 5.47 -6.68
C ILE A 132 5.97 5.72 -7.73
N ALA A 133 6.19 6.63 -8.64
CA ALA A 133 5.20 6.92 -9.66
C ALA A 133 5.81 7.18 -11.03
N SER A 134 5.07 6.83 -12.06
CA SER A 134 5.35 7.29 -13.41
C SER A 134 5.29 8.82 -13.46
N GLU A 135 6.11 9.44 -14.30
CA GLU A 135 6.04 10.87 -14.64
C GLU A 135 4.64 11.30 -15.14
N GLN A 136 3.88 10.34 -15.67
CA GLN A 136 2.52 10.55 -16.17
C GLN A 136 1.45 10.45 -15.07
N ALA A 137 1.82 10.04 -13.86
CA ALA A 137 0.87 9.86 -12.78
C ALA A 137 0.26 11.18 -12.32
N THR A 138 -1.01 11.12 -11.96
CA THR A 138 -1.75 12.26 -11.38
C THR A 138 -2.61 11.80 -10.22
N PHE A 139 -2.74 12.68 -9.22
CA PHE A 139 -3.42 12.40 -7.96
C PHE A 139 -4.51 13.43 -7.68
N PHE A 140 -5.69 13.00 -7.30
CA PHE A 140 -6.76 13.90 -6.85
C PHE A 140 -7.83 13.15 -6.06
N ASP A 141 -8.75 13.86 -5.46
CA ASP A 141 -9.90 13.26 -4.77
C ASP A 141 -11.22 13.82 -5.32
N PRO A 142 -12.12 12.98 -5.88
CA PRO A 142 -13.36 13.44 -6.49
C PRO A 142 -14.56 13.51 -5.51
N HIS A 143 -14.46 13.04 -4.27
CA HIS A 143 -15.62 12.78 -3.40
C HIS A 143 -16.54 13.99 -3.25
N VAL A 144 -16.01 15.17 -2.91
CA VAL A 144 -16.83 16.38 -2.74
C VAL A 144 -17.54 16.82 -4.03
N SER A 145 -16.97 16.49 -5.21
CA SER A 145 -17.56 16.81 -6.50
C SER A 145 -18.78 15.95 -6.85
N ILE A 146 -19.00 14.86 -6.11
CA ILE A 146 -20.15 13.95 -6.26
C ILE A 146 -21.00 13.90 -5.00
N GLY A 147 -20.84 14.86 -4.09
CA GLY A 147 -21.64 15.00 -2.87
C GLY A 147 -21.28 14.02 -1.74
N LEU A 148 -20.10 13.40 -1.80
CA LEU A 148 -19.61 12.48 -0.78
C LEU A 148 -18.52 13.12 0.07
N VAL A 149 -18.36 12.64 1.29
CA VAL A 149 -17.24 13.01 2.16
C VAL A 149 -16.07 12.10 1.80
N ALA A 150 -14.92 12.71 1.49
CA ALA A 150 -13.66 11.99 1.40
C ALA A 150 -13.27 11.52 2.81
N GLY A 151 -13.31 10.21 3.01
CA GLY A 151 -13.15 9.62 4.34
C GLY A 151 -11.68 9.42 4.72
N ARG A 152 -11.30 8.16 4.82
CA ARG A 152 -9.99 7.74 5.34
C ARG A 152 -8.81 8.23 4.51
N GLU A 153 -8.95 8.25 3.20
CA GLU A 153 -7.92 8.57 2.23
C GLU A 153 -7.30 9.93 2.52
N LEU A 154 -8.15 10.95 2.68
CA LEU A 154 -7.69 12.33 2.91
C LEU A 154 -7.31 12.62 4.36
N VAL A 155 -7.90 11.92 5.33
CA VAL A 155 -7.43 11.98 6.72
C VAL A 155 -5.99 11.47 6.80
N ARG A 156 -5.65 10.37 6.08
CA ARG A 156 -4.28 9.85 6.00
C ARG A 156 -3.37 10.78 5.22
N LEU A 157 -3.86 11.31 4.10
CA LEU A 157 -3.11 12.27 3.30
C LEU A 157 -2.65 13.46 4.15
N SER A 158 -3.47 13.94 5.09
CA SER A 158 -3.11 15.02 5.99
C SER A 158 -2.02 14.66 7.02
N ARG A 159 -1.65 13.38 7.13
CA ARG A 159 -0.51 12.91 7.93
C ARG A 159 0.79 12.83 7.12
N VAL A 160 0.67 12.80 5.79
CA VAL A 160 1.80 12.73 4.85
C VAL A 160 2.12 14.11 4.30
N LEU A 161 1.10 14.90 3.93
CA LEU A 161 1.25 16.21 3.33
C LEU A 161 0.96 17.35 4.33
N PRO A 162 1.50 18.56 4.09
CA PRO A 162 1.06 19.76 4.80
C PRO A 162 -0.46 19.90 4.74
N ARG A 163 -1.08 20.21 5.89
CA ARG A 163 -2.54 20.30 6.01
C ARG A 163 -3.21 21.16 4.93
N SER A 164 -2.60 22.28 4.56
CA SER A 164 -3.13 23.18 3.53
C SER A 164 -3.20 22.52 2.17
N ILE A 165 -2.25 21.68 1.82
CA ILE A 165 -2.21 20.93 0.56
C ILE A 165 -3.27 19.82 0.56
N ALA A 166 -3.35 19.06 1.65
CA ALA A 166 -4.38 18.02 1.79
C ALA A 166 -5.79 18.62 1.72
N LEU A 167 -6.04 19.74 2.42
CA LEU A 167 -7.32 20.45 2.36
C LEU A 167 -7.59 21.01 0.96
N ARG A 168 -6.60 21.54 0.26
CA ARG A 168 -6.76 22.04 -1.11
C ARG A 168 -7.21 20.89 -2.03
N MET A 169 -6.55 19.74 -2.02
CA MET A 169 -6.98 18.57 -2.79
C MET A 169 -8.40 18.15 -2.43
N ALA A 170 -8.71 18.07 -1.13
CA ALA A 170 -10.03 17.68 -0.65
C ALA A 170 -11.15 18.62 -1.14
N LEU A 171 -10.94 19.92 -1.03
CA LEU A 171 -11.99 20.90 -1.29
C LEU A 171 -12.12 21.27 -2.77
N MET A 172 -11.04 21.16 -3.54
CA MET A 172 -11.08 21.39 -4.99
C MET A 172 -11.69 20.20 -5.75
N GLY A 173 -11.68 19.01 -5.17
CA GLY A 173 -12.33 17.85 -5.77
C GLY A 173 -11.73 17.49 -7.14
N LYS A 174 -12.59 17.17 -8.10
CA LYS A 174 -12.17 16.79 -9.48
C LYS A 174 -11.53 17.94 -10.28
N HIS A 175 -11.60 19.18 -9.78
CA HIS A 175 -11.16 20.38 -10.51
C HIS A 175 -9.66 20.63 -10.41
N GLU A 176 -8.97 19.93 -9.49
CA GLU A 176 -7.52 20.07 -9.36
C GLU A 176 -6.87 18.68 -9.29
N ARG A 177 -5.77 18.53 -10.02
CA ARG A 177 -4.96 17.32 -10.03
C ARG A 177 -3.53 17.66 -9.67
N MET A 178 -2.95 16.90 -8.76
CA MET A 178 -1.55 16.97 -8.42
C MET A 178 -0.75 16.13 -9.42
N SER A 179 0.28 16.71 -10.04
CA SER A 179 1.21 15.98 -10.91
C SER A 179 2.17 15.10 -10.10
N ALA A 180 2.81 14.13 -10.76
CA ALA A 180 3.88 13.32 -10.17
C ALA A 180 5.02 14.21 -9.64
N GLN A 181 5.42 15.25 -10.39
CA GLN A 181 6.44 16.20 -9.96
C GLN A 181 6.05 16.88 -8.64
N ARG A 182 4.81 17.37 -8.53
CA ARG A 182 4.35 18.03 -7.31
C ARG A 182 4.21 17.05 -6.14
N ALA A 183 3.79 15.82 -6.41
CA ALA A 183 3.71 14.76 -5.41
C ALA A 183 5.09 14.41 -4.84
N TYR A 184 6.11 14.36 -5.69
CA TYR A 184 7.51 14.14 -5.29
C TYR A 184 8.05 15.29 -4.44
N GLU A 185 7.89 16.54 -4.90
CA GLU A 185 8.33 17.73 -4.15
C GLU A 185 7.72 17.83 -2.74
N LEU A 186 6.52 17.31 -2.57
CA LEU A 186 5.81 17.32 -1.29
C LEU A 186 6.05 16.07 -0.44
N GLY A 187 6.78 15.08 -0.95
CA GLY A 187 7.07 13.83 -0.25
C GLY A 187 5.90 12.83 -0.22
N LEU A 188 4.91 12.98 -1.11
CA LEU A 188 3.85 11.98 -1.27
C LEU A 188 4.35 10.71 -1.94
N ILE A 189 5.28 10.86 -2.86
CA ILE A 189 6.00 9.77 -3.52
C ILE A 189 7.51 9.96 -3.33
N SER A 190 8.25 8.87 -3.33
CA SER A 190 9.70 8.88 -3.08
C SER A 190 10.55 8.99 -4.35
N GLU A 191 9.98 8.66 -5.50
CA GLU A 191 10.70 8.67 -6.79
C GLU A 191 9.74 8.86 -7.96
N ILE A 192 10.19 9.59 -9.00
CA ILE A 192 9.52 9.70 -10.31
C ILE A 192 10.31 8.85 -11.29
N VAL A 193 9.61 8.05 -12.06
CA VAL A 193 10.21 7.10 -13.01
C VAL A 193 9.61 7.31 -14.39
N GLU A 194 10.39 7.14 -15.44
CA GLU A 194 9.88 7.04 -16.81
C GLU A 194 8.82 5.95 -16.91
N HIS A 195 7.71 6.22 -17.64
CA HIS A 195 6.55 5.35 -17.62
C HIS A 195 6.88 3.88 -17.92
N ASP A 196 7.65 3.66 -18.98
CA ASP A 196 8.00 2.31 -19.44
C ASP A 196 9.01 1.59 -18.53
N ARG A 197 9.64 2.31 -17.61
CA ARG A 197 10.61 1.77 -16.65
C ARG A 197 10.03 1.53 -15.27
N LEU A 198 8.77 1.92 -15.04
CA LEU A 198 8.17 1.96 -13.70
C LEU A 198 8.19 0.60 -13.00
N LEU A 199 7.73 -0.46 -13.68
CA LEU A 199 7.65 -1.78 -13.07
C LEU A 199 9.03 -2.40 -12.86
N ASP A 200 9.95 -2.23 -13.82
CA ASP A 200 11.35 -2.66 -13.66
C ASP A 200 11.99 -1.99 -12.44
N ARG A 201 11.76 -0.67 -12.29
CA ARG A 201 12.27 0.08 -11.13
C ARG A 201 11.68 -0.37 -9.82
N ALA A 202 10.39 -0.71 -9.80
CA ALA A 202 9.73 -1.28 -8.62
C ALA A 202 10.39 -2.61 -8.20
N HIS A 203 10.70 -3.48 -9.16
CA HIS A 203 11.39 -4.74 -8.89
C HIS A 203 12.85 -4.52 -8.46
N GLU A 204 13.59 -3.58 -9.06
CA GLU A 204 14.94 -3.21 -8.60
C GLU A 204 14.93 -2.78 -7.11
N ILE A 205 13.95 -1.97 -6.71
CA ILE A 205 13.79 -1.56 -5.30
C ILE A 205 13.42 -2.77 -4.42
N ALA A 206 12.51 -3.63 -4.90
CA ALA A 206 12.13 -4.84 -4.19
C ALA A 206 13.34 -5.76 -3.95
N ASP A 207 14.20 -5.94 -4.95
CA ASP A 207 15.43 -6.73 -4.84
C ASP A 207 16.39 -6.13 -3.81
N ILE A 208 16.53 -4.80 -3.77
CA ILE A 208 17.34 -4.11 -2.75
C ILE A 208 16.75 -4.37 -1.35
N VAL A 209 15.44 -4.24 -1.16
CA VAL A 209 14.79 -4.52 0.12
C VAL A 209 14.96 -5.99 0.52
N ASN A 210 14.74 -6.92 -0.42
CA ASN A 210 14.87 -8.36 -0.20
C ASN A 210 16.34 -8.82 0.00
N SER A 211 17.32 -8.00 -0.35
CA SER A 211 18.72 -8.27 -0.01
C SER A 211 19.04 -8.09 1.47
N ASN A 212 18.14 -7.49 2.25
CA ASN A 212 18.27 -7.29 3.69
C ASN A 212 17.52 -8.41 4.46
N ALA A 213 17.89 -8.60 5.74
CA ALA A 213 17.25 -9.57 6.61
C ALA A 213 15.73 -9.30 6.74
N PRO A 214 14.85 -10.21 6.29
CA PRO A 214 13.42 -9.92 6.15
C PRO A 214 12.74 -9.61 7.49
N LEU A 215 13.12 -10.28 8.57
CA LEU A 215 12.57 -10.00 9.90
C LEU A 215 13.06 -8.67 10.47
N ALA A 216 14.28 -8.23 10.13
CA ALA A 216 14.78 -6.91 10.51
C ALA A 216 14.04 -5.79 9.73
N VAL A 217 13.78 -6.00 8.44
CA VAL A 217 12.96 -5.09 7.62
C VAL A 217 11.56 -4.95 8.20
N ARG A 218 10.88 -6.07 8.50
CA ARG A 218 9.54 -6.08 9.11
C ARG A 218 9.53 -5.41 10.49
N GLY A 219 10.51 -5.73 11.34
CA GLY A 219 10.63 -5.14 12.67
C GLY A 219 10.84 -3.63 12.64
N THR A 220 11.75 -3.15 11.79
CA THR A 220 12.01 -1.72 11.58
C THR A 220 10.77 -0.99 11.06
N ARG A 221 10.11 -1.55 10.05
CA ARG A 221 8.85 -1.02 9.53
C ARG A 221 7.78 -0.87 10.62
N LEU A 222 7.55 -1.93 11.40
CA LEU A 222 6.53 -1.93 12.45
C LEU A 222 6.88 -0.92 13.55
N ALA A 223 8.15 -0.80 13.94
CA ALA A 223 8.61 0.19 14.91
C ALA A 223 8.25 1.60 14.46
N ILE A 224 8.56 1.96 13.21
CA ILE A 224 8.23 3.26 12.64
C ILE A 224 6.72 3.48 12.60
N LEU A 225 5.95 2.59 11.97
CA LEU A 225 4.51 2.78 11.75
C LEU A 225 3.71 2.86 13.06
N LYS A 226 4.05 2.03 14.05
CA LYS A 226 3.38 2.06 15.36
C LYS A 226 3.83 3.25 16.19
N GLY A 227 5.09 3.68 16.03
CA GLY A 227 5.63 4.86 16.71
C GLY A 227 4.98 6.18 16.28
N LEU A 228 4.41 6.26 15.06
CA LEU A 228 3.76 7.50 14.57
C LEU A 228 2.54 7.95 15.39
N ASN A 229 1.93 7.08 16.19
CA ASN A 229 0.69 7.36 16.88
C ASN A 229 0.84 7.47 18.42
N VAL A 230 2.07 7.43 18.91
CA VAL A 230 2.40 7.53 20.34
C VAL A 230 3.48 8.58 20.57
N PRO A 231 3.64 9.11 21.81
CA PRO A 231 4.75 10.00 22.15
C PRO A 231 6.11 9.35 21.88
N LEU A 232 7.15 10.16 21.62
CA LEU A 232 8.47 9.66 21.20
C LEU A 232 9.06 8.62 22.16
N HIS A 233 8.97 8.87 23.46
CA HIS A 233 9.52 7.95 24.46
C HIS A 233 8.88 6.56 24.41
N GLU A 234 7.55 6.50 24.27
CA GLU A 234 6.80 5.26 24.12
C GLU A 234 7.11 4.58 22.77
N ALA A 235 7.32 5.38 21.72
CA ALA A 235 7.74 4.87 20.42
C ALA A 235 9.11 4.20 20.49
N GLU A 236 10.07 4.78 21.22
CA GLU A 236 11.41 4.23 21.43
C GLU A 236 11.36 2.91 22.23
N ILE A 237 10.55 2.84 23.29
CA ILE A 237 10.34 1.59 24.05
C ILE A 237 9.74 0.50 23.14
N LEU A 238 8.77 0.87 22.32
CA LEU A 238 8.15 -0.06 21.38
C LEU A 238 9.15 -0.55 20.33
N ALA A 239 10.01 0.33 19.81
CA ALA A 239 11.06 0.00 18.87
C ALA A 239 12.06 -1.02 19.46
N GLU A 240 12.48 -0.83 20.73
CA GLU A 240 13.34 -1.79 21.43
C GLU A 240 12.68 -3.18 21.56
N THR A 241 11.36 -3.24 21.74
CA THR A 241 10.64 -4.51 21.78
C THR A 241 10.76 -5.28 20.45
N PHE A 242 10.64 -4.58 19.32
CA PHE A 242 10.86 -5.20 18.00
C PHE A 242 12.31 -5.59 17.80
N ARG A 243 13.25 -4.72 18.19
CA ARG A 243 14.68 -4.98 18.11
C ARG A 243 15.07 -6.25 18.88
N GLU A 244 14.63 -6.41 20.12
CA GLU A 244 14.94 -7.60 20.93
C GLU A 244 14.38 -8.89 20.33
N ARG A 245 13.21 -8.84 19.69
CA ARG A 245 12.66 -10.02 18.99
C ARG A 245 13.54 -10.43 17.83
N VAL A 246 13.96 -9.46 17.01
CA VAL A 246 14.80 -9.71 15.84
C VAL A 246 16.20 -10.22 16.26
N LEU A 247 16.77 -9.71 17.34
CA LEU A 247 18.08 -10.17 17.84
C LEU A 247 18.11 -11.67 18.22
N ARG A 248 16.95 -12.30 18.40
CA ARG A 248 16.85 -13.74 18.73
C ARG A 248 16.73 -14.63 17.49
N THR A 249 16.73 -14.07 16.29
CA THR A 249 16.57 -14.80 15.03
C THR A 249 17.90 -15.32 14.51
N GLU A 250 17.86 -16.33 13.66
CA GLU A 250 19.05 -16.85 12.97
C GLU A 250 19.65 -15.78 12.04
N ASP A 251 18.80 -15.00 11.38
CA ASP A 251 19.22 -13.93 10.48
C ASP A 251 20.02 -12.83 11.21
N ALA A 252 19.72 -12.56 12.49
CA ALA A 252 20.49 -11.60 13.28
C ALA A 252 21.93 -12.08 13.57
N GLN A 253 22.19 -13.37 13.50
CA GLN A 253 23.54 -13.96 13.63
C GLN A 253 24.22 -14.04 12.27
N GLU A 254 23.47 -14.37 11.23
CA GLU A 254 23.97 -14.50 9.85
C GLU A 254 24.53 -13.19 9.32
N GLY A 255 23.84 -12.05 9.54
CA GLY A 255 24.25 -10.75 9.04
C GLY A 255 25.69 -10.38 9.42
N PRO A 256 26.02 -10.26 10.71
CA PRO A 256 27.38 -9.98 11.17
C PRO A 256 28.43 -11.01 10.69
N LYS A 257 28.05 -12.30 10.66
CA LYS A 257 28.93 -13.37 10.18
C LYS A 257 29.26 -13.19 8.70
N ALA A 258 28.26 -13.02 7.85
CA ALA A 258 28.46 -12.80 6.41
C ALA A 258 29.29 -11.54 6.12
N PHE A 259 29.07 -10.46 6.92
CA PHE A 259 29.87 -9.24 6.82
C PHE A 259 31.34 -9.47 7.11
N ILE A 260 31.67 -10.20 8.21
CA ILE A 260 33.06 -10.54 8.58
C ILE A 260 33.70 -11.43 7.50
N GLU A 261 32.95 -12.40 6.99
CA GLU A 261 33.39 -13.36 5.97
C GLU A 261 33.43 -12.74 4.56
N LYS A 262 32.98 -11.50 4.38
CA LYS A 262 32.89 -10.78 3.08
C LYS A 262 32.11 -11.54 2.01
N ARG A 263 31.05 -12.22 2.39
CA ARG A 263 30.11 -12.92 1.50
C ARG A 263 28.71 -12.32 1.58
N LYS A 264 27.88 -12.67 0.62
CA LYS A 264 26.45 -12.37 0.71
C LYS A 264 25.81 -13.17 1.87
N PRO A 265 24.93 -12.55 2.65
CA PRO A 265 24.16 -13.24 3.66
C PRO A 265 23.16 -14.21 3.01
N ASN A 266 22.81 -15.26 3.75
CA ASN A 266 21.81 -16.23 3.35
C ASN A 266 20.66 -16.18 4.37
N TRP A 267 19.69 -15.29 4.11
CA TRP A 267 18.57 -15.05 5.00
C TRP A 267 17.59 -16.23 5.02
N GLN A 268 17.11 -16.60 6.19
CA GLN A 268 16.20 -17.72 6.40
C GLN A 268 14.81 -17.28 6.86
N CYS A 269 14.63 -16.01 7.17
CA CYS A 269 13.37 -15.45 7.71
C CYS A 269 12.93 -16.10 9.03
N ARG A 270 13.87 -16.50 9.88
CA ARG A 270 13.63 -17.19 11.16
C ARG A 270 14.70 -16.90 12.22
#